data_5ea3480f10bf0003a6f740fdbee961f9
#
_entry.id   5ea3480f10bf0003a6f740fdbee961f9
#
_cell.length_a   1.000
_cell.length_b   1.000
_cell.length_c   1.000
_cell.angle_alpha   90.00
_cell.angle_beta   90.00
_cell.angle_gamma   90.00
#
_symmetry.space_group_name_H-M   'P 1'
#
loop_
_entity.id
_entity.type
_entity.pdbx_description
1 polymer ?
#
loop_
_entity_poly.entity_id
_entity_poly.type
_entity_poly.pdbx_seq_one_letter_code
_entity_poly.pdbx_strand_id
1 'polypeptide(L)'
;MPQLSTWAFNNHESFIPLTHEGKVIGFCQPAYARHIVKQLTEGEQLYKALELACYDLTARSGGSAMGVGELMQQYIAKAVSPTSGTALVALLLKQRQEDLDLNDEEFAKFCDTFRLSRVELQAIYLNEDIESNQLNPLARILGLTVDELIDAWKGKE
;
A
#
# COMPACT_ATOMS: atom_id res chain seq x y z
N MET A 1 24.93 -7.88 18.47
CA MET A 1 23.57 -7.29 18.36
C MET A 1 23.70 -6.05 17.47
N PRO A 2 22.96 -5.94 16.36
CA PRO A 2 22.93 -4.69 15.61
C PRO A 2 22.31 -3.61 16.50
N GLN A 3 23.03 -2.51 16.68
CA GLN A 3 22.51 -1.34 17.39
C GLN A 3 21.36 -0.75 16.55
N LEU A 4 20.23 -0.50 17.20
CA LEU A 4 19.15 0.29 16.61
C LEU A 4 19.71 1.68 16.29
N SER A 5 19.48 2.17 15.08
CA SER A 5 19.86 3.51 14.69
C SER A 5 19.18 4.55 15.59
N THR A 6 19.92 5.60 15.97
CA THR A 6 19.42 6.58 16.95
C THR A 6 18.95 7.83 16.21
N TRP A 7 17.64 8.06 16.20
CA TRP A 7 17.03 9.31 15.77
C TRP A 7 17.05 10.33 16.90
N ALA A 8 17.58 11.53 16.66
CA ALA A 8 17.69 12.60 17.65
C ALA A 8 17.45 13.99 17.03
N PHE A 9 17.13 14.99 17.87
CA PHE A 9 16.95 16.38 17.50
C PHE A 9 17.44 17.33 18.59
N ASN A 10 17.78 18.57 18.22
CA ASN A 10 18.20 19.62 19.13
C ASN A 10 17.14 20.73 19.20
N ASN A 11 16.66 21.09 20.39
CA ASN A 11 15.49 21.95 20.63
C ASN A 11 15.76 23.46 20.56
N HIS A 12 16.98 23.92 20.26
CA HIS A 12 17.37 25.32 20.48
C HIS A 12 17.36 26.20 19.22
N GLU A 13 16.94 25.69 18.06
CA GLU A 13 16.96 26.42 16.78
C GLU A 13 15.55 26.58 16.18
N SER A 14 15.36 27.64 15.35
CA SER A 14 14.10 27.87 14.62
C SER A 14 13.77 26.73 13.64
N PHE A 15 14.79 26.07 13.11
CA PHE A 15 14.72 24.80 12.40
C PHE A 15 15.61 23.79 13.10
N ILE A 16 15.03 22.67 13.48
CA ILE A 16 15.73 21.62 14.21
C ILE A 16 16.33 20.63 13.20
N PRO A 17 17.65 20.36 13.26
CA PRO A 17 18.26 19.32 12.45
C PRO A 17 17.75 17.93 12.88
N LEU A 18 17.29 17.15 11.93
CA LEU A 18 17.05 15.72 12.11
C LEU A 18 18.35 14.98 11.82
N THR A 19 18.78 14.20 12.80
CA THR A 19 20.01 13.41 12.68
C THR A 19 19.72 11.92 12.70
N HIS A 20 20.41 11.17 11.85
CA HIS A 20 20.41 9.72 11.85
C HIS A 20 21.88 9.24 11.90
N GLU A 21 22.23 8.40 12.85
CA GLU A 21 23.61 7.95 13.11
C GLU A 21 24.64 9.08 13.19
N GLY A 22 24.24 10.22 13.82
CA GLY A 22 25.09 11.41 13.98
C GLY A 22 25.23 12.28 12.72
N LYS A 23 24.62 11.93 11.60
CA LYS A 23 24.61 12.75 10.37
C LYS A 23 23.31 13.51 10.25
N VAL A 24 23.39 14.79 9.88
CA VAL A 24 22.20 15.61 9.57
C VAL A 24 21.62 15.14 8.23
N ILE A 25 20.35 14.71 8.27
CA ILE A 25 19.61 14.23 7.10
C ILE A 25 18.54 15.21 6.64
N GLY A 26 18.20 16.20 7.46
CA GLY A 26 17.21 17.21 7.13
C GLY A 26 16.97 18.18 8.29
N PHE A 27 16.03 19.10 8.06
CA PHE A 27 15.60 20.09 9.06
C PHE A 27 14.07 20.09 9.13
N CYS A 28 13.51 20.29 10.32
CA CYS A 28 12.07 20.42 10.51
C CYS A 28 11.74 21.52 11.52
N GLN A 29 10.48 21.94 11.56
CA GLN A 29 10.00 22.85 12.57
C GLN A 29 9.93 22.14 13.93
N PRO A 30 10.25 22.84 15.04
CA PRO A 30 10.28 22.26 16.40
C PRO A 30 8.99 21.54 16.80
N ALA A 31 7.84 22.08 16.38
CA ALA A 31 6.54 21.49 16.68
C ALA A 31 6.36 20.05 16.15
N TYR A 32 7.02 19.73 15.03
CA TYR A 32 6.91 18.42 14.37
C TYR A 32 8.06 17.48 14.70
N ALA A 33 9.20 17.99 15.20
CA ALA A 33 10.42 17.20 15.41
C ALA A 33 10.19 15.96 16.27
N ARG A 34 9.51 16.11 17.40
CA ARG A 34 9.22 14.98 18.30
C ARG A 34 8.34 13.92 17.64
N HIS A 35 7.33 14.34 16.90
CA HIS A 35 6.44 13.42 16.19
C HIS A 35 7.19 12.66 15.08
N ILE A 36 8.00 13.37 14.29
CA ILE A 36 8.80 12.78 13.21
C ILE A 36 9.79 11.74 13.78
N VAL A 37 10.57 12.11 14.80
CA VAL A 37 11.54 11.20 15.43
C VAL A 37 10.84 9.96 16.00
N LYS A 38 9.70 10.14 16.66
CA LYS A 38 8.90 9.03 17.19
C LYS A 38 8.45 8.08 16.06
N GLN A 39 7.86 8.62 14.98
CA GLN A 39 7.39 7.81 13.86
C GLN A 39 8.52 7.05 13.16
N LEU A 40 9.66 7.71 12.96
CA LEU A 40 10.82 7.06 12.34
C LEU A 40 11.38 5.93 13.23
N THR A 41 11.49 6.18 14.56
CA THR A 41 11.95 5.15 15.50
C THR A 41 10.99 3.97 15.59
N GLU A 42 9.69 4.23 15.69
CA GLU A 42 8.65 3.17 15.68
C GLU A 42 8.65 2.41 14.37
N GLY A 43 8.83 3.09 13.23
CA GLY A 43 8.93 2.46 11.90
C GLY A 43 10.09 1.49 11.80
N GLU A 44 11.28 1.88 12.29
CA GLU A 44 12.45 0.99 12.33
C GLU A 44 12.25 -0.23 13.23
N GLN A 45 11.63 -0.02 14.40
CA GLN A 45 11.31 -1.12 15.31
C GLN A 45 10.32 -2.11 14.69
N LEU A 46 9.28 -1.60 14.03
CA LEU A 46 8.30 -2.43 13.33
C LEU A 46 8.92 -3.20 12.15
N TYR A 47 9.80 -2.52 11.39
CA TYR A 47 10.53 -3.17 10.29
C TYR A 47 11.40 -4.33 10.81
N LYS A 48 12.12 -4.10 11.92
CA LYS A 48 12.94 -5.14 12.55
C LYS A 48 12.11 -6.28 13.13
N ALA A 49 10.96 -5.97 13.72
CA ALA A 49 10.02 -6.97 14.21
C ALA A 49 9.47 -7.83 13.06
N LEU A 50 9.12 -7.20 11.92
CA LEU A 50 8.68 -7.91 10.72
C LEU A 50 9.79 -8.83 10.18
N GLU A 51 11.04 -8.36 10.11
CA GLU A 51 12.19 -9.17 9.70
C GLU A 51 12.35 -10.43 10.56
N LEU A 52 12.30 -10.27 11.88
CA LEU A 52 12.39 -11.39 12.82
C LEU A 52 11.22 -12.37 12.66
N ALA A 53 9.98 -11.86 12.52
CA ALA A 53 8.81 -12.69 12.29
C ALA A 53 8.90 -13.49 10.98
N CYS A 54 9.35 -12.84 9.89
CA CYS A 54 9.54 -13.52 8.61
C CYS A 54 10.67 -14.56 8.67
N TYR A 55 11.73 -14.28 9.43
CA TYR A 55 12.80 -15.25 9.67
C TYR A 55 12.27 -16.49 10.40
N ASP A 56 11.51 -16.31 11.47
CA ASP A 56 10.90 -17.43 12.24
C ASP A 56 9.93 -18.25 11.38
N LEU A 57 9.12 -17.61 10.55
CA LEU A 57 8.21 -18.29 9.63
C LEU A 57 8.98 -19.11 8.59
N THR A 58 10.02 -18.53 8.00
CA THR A 58 10.85 -19.21 7.00
C THR A 58 11.57 -20.41 7.62
N ALA A 59 12.11 -20.25 8.83
CA ALA A 59 12.78 -21.35 9.56
C ALA A 59 11.82 -22.50 9.87
N ARG A 60 10.58 -22.22 10.27
CA ARG A 60 9.55 -23.24 10.58
C ARG A 60 9.05 -23.96 9.32
N SER A 61 9.03 -23.29 8.16
CA SER A 61 8.63 -23.90 6.89
C SER A 61 9.74 -24.69 6.19
N GLY A 62 10.94 -24.75 6.78
CA GLY A 62 12.11 -25.38 6.15
C GLY A 62 12.70 -24.61 4.98
N GLY A 63 12.35 -23.32 4.86
CA GLY A 63 12.85 -22.43 3.82
C GLY A 63 14.25 -21.89 4.09
N SER A 64 14.85 -21.31 3.05
CA SER A 64 16.16 -20.66 3.15
C SER A 64 16.02 -19.23 3.69
N ALA A 65 17.03 -18.77 4.44
CA ALA A 65 17.14 -17.38 4.90
C ALA A 65 17.09 -16.33 3.75
N MET A 66 17.41 -16.76 2.52
CA MET A 66 17.29 -15.89 1.33
C MET A 66 15.86 -15.48 0.99
N GLY A 67 14.84 -16.24 1.39
CA GLY A 67 13.42 -15.93 1.17
C GLY A 67 12.82 -14.91 2.15
N VAL A 68 13.55 -14.52 3.21
CA VAL A 68 13.03 -13.58 4.24
C VAL A 68 12.71 -12.22 3.64
N GLY A 69 13.59 -11.67 2.79
CA GLY A 69 13.37 -10.38 2.15
C GLY A 69 12.13 -10.36 1.23
N GLU A 70 11.94 -11.41 0.45
CA GLU A 70 10.75 -11.55 -0.41
C GLU A 70 9.47 -11.66 0.42
N LEU A 71 9.50 -12.45 1.49
CA LEU A 71 8.37 -12.60 2.40
C LEU A 71 8.02 -11.27 3.09
N MET A 72 9.02 -10.51 3.54
CA MET A 72 8.82 -9.16 4.08
C MET A 72 8.13 -8.24 3.07
N GLN A 73 8.59 -8.20 1.82
CA GLN A 73 7.98 -7.39 0.76
C GLN A 73 6.52 -7.79 0.50
N GLN A 74 6.20 -9.08 0.51
CA GLN A 74 4.83 -9.55 0.39
C GLN A 74 3.93 -9.06 1.55
N TYR A 75 4.42 -9.09 2.80
CA TYR A 75 3.66 -8.58 3.94
C TYR A 75 3.51 -7.06 3.92
N ILE A 76 4.54 -6.31 3.51
CA ILE A 76 4.48 -4.87 3.33
C ILE A 76 3.44 -4.52 2.25
N ALA A 77 3.49 -5.19 1.09
CA ALA A 77 2.53 -4.99 0.02
C ALA A 77 1.08 -5.25 0.49
N LYS A 78 0.85 -6.33 1.24
CA LYS A 78 -0.46 -6.63 1.84
C LYS A 78 -0.90 -5.55 2.85
N ALA A 79 0.02 -5.03 3.67
CA ALA A 79 -0.29 -4.01 4.67
C ALA A 79 -0.65 -2.66 4.08
N VAL A 80 -0.11 -2.29 2.91
CA VAL A 80 -0.40 -1.02 2.22
C VAL A 80 -1.52 -1.17 1.18
N SER A 81 -1.97 -2.40 0.89
CA SER A 81 -3.09 -2.63 -0.02
C SER A 81 -4.38 -2.07 0.58
N PRO A 82 -5.17 -1.34 -0.21
CA PRO A 82 -6.45 -0.84 0.26
C PRO A 82 -7.38 -2.00 0.62
N THR A 83 -8.07 -1.90 1.76
CA THR A 83 -9.02 -2.92 2.25
C THR A 83 -10.47 -2.64 1.86
N SER A 84 -10.74 -1.42 1.37
CA SER A 84 -12.06 -0.97 0.89
C SER A 84 -11.92 0.30 0.05
N GLY A 85 -13.02 0.81 -0.43
CA GLY A 85 -13.11 2.04 -1.20
C GLY A 85 -12.77 1.88 -2.68
N THR A 86 -12.80 3.02 -3.41
CA THR A 86 -12.46 3.07 -4.83
C THR A 86 -11.04 2.57 -5.09
N ALA A 87 -10.12 2.79 -4.14
CA ALA A 87 -8.75 2.30 -4.24
C ALA A 87 -8.66 0.76 -4.28
N LEU A 88 -9.51 0.05 -3.52
CA LEU A 88 -9.59 -1.41 -3.61
C LEU A 88 -10.12 -1.85 -4.97
N VAL A 89 -11.18 -1.20 -5.46
CA VAL A 89 -11.76 -1.51 -6.78
C VAL A 89 -10.74 -1.28 -7.89
N ALA A 90 -9.97 -0.18 -7.82
CA ALA A 90 -8.88 0.10 -8.75
C ALA A 90 -7.78 -0.98 -8.72
N LEU A 91 -7.43 -1.48 -7.52
CA LEU A 91 -6.49 -2.59 -7.37
C LEU A 91 -7.03 -3.88 -8.00
N LEU A 92 -8.31 -4.22 -7.76
CA LEU A 92 -8.95 -5.39 -8.35
C LEU A 92 -9.00 -5.31 -9.88
N LEU A 93 -9.23 -4.11 -10.44
CA LEU A 93 -9.19 -3.90 -11.91
C LEU A 93 -7.77 -4.13 -12.48
N LYS A 94 -6.73 -3.68 -11.79
CA LYS A 94 -5.34 -3.96 -12.19
C LYS A 94 -5.01 -5.44 -12.14
N GLN A 95 -5.40 -6.13 -11.08
CA GLN A 95 -5.23 -7.58 -10.98
C GLN A 95 -5.97 -8.30 -12.10
N ARG A 96 -7.21 -7.87 -12.41
CA ARG A 96 -7.98 -8.43 -13.51
C ARG A 96 -7.32 -8.22 -14.87
N GLN A 97 -6.71 -7.05 -15.09
CA GLN A 97 -5.93 -6.75 -16.28
C GLN A 97 -4.73 -7.69 -16.42
N GLU A 98 -3.99 -7.91 -15.32
CA GLU A 98 -2.86 -8.84 -15.26
C GLU A 98 -3.30 -10.29 -15.52
N ASP A 99 -4.38 -10.74 -14.88
CA ASP A 99 -4.95 -12.09 -15.07
C ASP A 99 -5.35 -12.37 -16.54
N LEU A 100 -5.77 -11.33 -17.25
CA LEU A 100 -6.16 -11.41 -18.64
C LEU A 100 -4.98 -11.20 -19.61
N ASP A 101 -3.78 -10.89 -19.11
CA ASP A 101 -2.58 -10.59 -19.89
C ASP A 101 -2.82 -9.50 -20.95
N LEU A 102 -3.57 -8.44 -20.56
CA LEU A 102 -3.94 -7.33 -21.43
C LEU A 102 -3.10 -6.07 -21.12
N ASN A 103 -2.65 -5.39 -22.18
CA ASN A 103 -2.07 -4.05 -21.99
C ASN A 103 -3.17 -2.99 -21.71
N ASP A 104 -2.77 -1.77 -21.33
CA ASP A 104 -3.69 -0.71 -20.93
C ASP A 104 -4.73 -0.35 -22.00
N GLU A 105 -4.34 -0.36 -23.27
CA GLU A 105 -5.24 -0.06 -24.40
C GLU A 105 -6.26 -1.18 -24.62
N GLU A 106 -5.81 -2.41 -24.56
CA GLU A 106 -6.66 -3.61 -24.71
C GLU A 106 -7.62 -3.74 -23.53
N PHE A 107 -7.14 -3.48 -22.31
CA PHE A 107 -7.99 -3.50 -21.12
C PHE A 107 -9.04 -2.39 -21.14
N ALA A 108 -8.69 -1.19 -21.60
CA ALA A 108 -9.68 -0.12 -21.76
C ALA A 108 -10.76 -0.50 -22.78
N LYS A 109 -10.39 -1.11 -23.91
CA LYS A 109 -11.35 -1.65 -24.90
C LYS A 109 -12.21 -2.77 -24.32
N PHE A 110 -11.62 -3.67 -23.52
CA PHE A 110 -12.35 -4.70 -22.81
C PHE A 110 -13.38 -4.11 -21.86
N CYS A 111 -13.00 -3.12 -21.04
CA CYS A 111 -13.92 -2.41 -20.12
C CYS A 111 -15.07 -1.71 -20.89
N ASP A 112 -14.79 -1.11 -22.05
CA ASP A 112 -15.80 -0.45 -22.89
C ASP A 112 -16.87 -1.43 -23.40
N THR A 113 -16.53 -2.69 -23.63
CA THR A 113 -17.53 -3.73 -23.98
C THR A 113 -18.57 -3.96 -22.89
N PHE A 114 -18.23 -3.64 -21.64
CA PHE A 114 -19.13 -3.69 -20.48
C PHE A 114 -19.75 -2.33 -20.16
N ARG A 115 -19.57 -1.31 -21.01
CA ARG A 115 -20.04 0.07 -20.83
C ARG A 115 -19.35 0.82 -19.69
N LEU A 116 -18.10 0.51 -19.43
CA LEU A 116 -17.19 1.32 -18.61
C LEU A 116 -16.21 2.00 -19.56
N SER A 117 -16.39 3.29 -19.79
CA SER A 117 -15.57 4.08 -20.70
C SER A 117 -14.13 4.23 -20.17
N ARG A 118 -13.20 4.56 -21.08
CA ARG A 118 -11.80 4.85 -20.71
C ARG A 118 -11.68 6.00 -19.70
N VAL A 119 -12.56 7.01 -19.81
CA VAL A 119 -12.56 8.17 -18.89
C VAL A 119 -12.98 7.72 -17.49
N GLU A 120 -14.05 6.92 -17.37
CA GLU A 120 -14.51 6.37 -16.10
C GLU A 120 -13.47 5.42 -15.48
N LEU A 121 -12.82 4.59 -16.28
CA LEU A 121 -11.73 3.73 -15.83
C LEU A 121 -10.57 4.55 -15.25
N GLN A 122 -10.20 5.65 -15.90
CA GLN A 122 -9.16 6.56 -15.40
C GLN A 122 -9.60 7.28 -14.13
N ALA A 123 -10.85 7.72 -14.01
CA ALA A 123 -11.40 8.34 -12.81
C ALA A 123 -11.30 7.39 -11.60
N ILE A 124 -11.61 6.10 -11.78
CA ILE A 124 -11.43 5.07 -10.75
C ILE A 124 -9.95 4.92 -10.36
N TYR A 125 -9.03 4.91 -11.32
CA TYR A 125 -7.59 4.83 -11.02
C TYR A 125 -7.06 6.10 -10.31
N LEU A 126 -7.71 7.25 -10.48
CA LEU A 126 -7.45 8.49 -9.74
C LEU A 126 -8.16 8.54 -8.37
N ASN A 127 -8.82 7.45 -7.99
CA ASN A 127 -9.55 7.31 -6.73
C ASN A 127 -10.78 8.25 -6.61
N GLU A 128 -11.39 8.58 -7.74
CA GLU A 128 -12.68 9.29 -7.75
C GLU A 128 -13.82 8.35 -7.33
N ASP A 129 -14.91 8.92 -6.80
CA ASP A 129 -16.04 8.13 -6.31
C ASP A 129 -16.72 7.35 -7.44
N ILE A 130 -17.07 6.09 -7.15
CA ILE A 130 -17.79 5.21 -8.07
C ILE A 130 -19.27 5.57 -8.06
N GLU A 131 -19.82 5.83 -9.24
CA GLU A 131 -21.25 6.09 -9.43
C GLU A 131 -22.07 4.79 -9.47
N SER A 132 -23.36 4.87 -9.07
CA SER A 132 -24.24 3.71 -9.03
C SER A 132 -24.44 3.02 -10.39
N ASN A 133 -24.36 3.76 -11.50
CA ASN A 133 -24.44 3.23 -12.87
C ASN A 133 -23.21 2.40 -13.26
N GLN A 134 -22.07 2.59 -12.59
CA GLN A 134 -20.81 1.87 -12.83
C GLN A 134 -20.73 0.55 -12.08
N LEU A 135 -21.57 0.32 -11.05
CA LEU A 135 -21.50 -0.89 -10.23
C LEU A 135 -21.74 -2.17 -11.05
N ASN A 136 -22.75 -2.20 -11.92
CA ASN A 136 -23.03 -3.35 -12.77
C ASN A 136 -21.91 -3.65 -13.79
N PRO A 137 -21.40 -2.66 -14.57
CA PRO A 137 -20.21 -2.81 -15.38
C PRO A 137 -19.01 -3.37 -14.62
N LEU A 138 -18.66 -2.76 -13.48
CA LEU A 138 -17.51 -3.16 -12.67
C LEU A 138 -17.63 -4.60 -12.14
N ALA A 139 -18.80 -4.97 -11.60
CA ALA A 139 -19.06 -6.33 -11.13
C ALA A 139 -18.84 -7.37 -12.25
N ARG A 140 -19.32 -7.07 -13.45
CA ARG A 140 -19.15 -7.97 -14.63
C ARG A 140 -17.69 -8.07 -15.08
N ILE A 141 -16.95 -6.96 -15.11
CA ILE A 141 -15.52 -6.92 -15.45
C ILE A 141 -14.71 -7.76 -14.47
N LEU A 142 -14.99 -7.61 -13.17
CA LEU A 142 -14.29 -8.28 -12.07
C LEU A 142 -14.74 -9.74 -11.88
N GLY A 143 -15.86 -10.14 -12.46
CA GLY A 143 -16.43 -11.48 -12.25
C GLY A 143 -17.06 -11.64 -10.86
N LEU A 144 -17.52 -10.54 -10.27
CA LEU A 144 -18.18 -10.47 -8.95
C LEU A 144 -19.69 -10.26 -9.10
N THR A 145 -20.42 -10.57 -8.06
CA THR A 145 -21.80 -10.06 -7.91
C THR A 145 -21.74 -8.57 -7.52
N VAL A 146 -22.85 -7.85 -7.76
CA VAL A 146 -22.95 -6.43 -7.37
C VAL A 146 -22.83 -6.27 -5.85
N ASP A 147 -23.38 -7.20 -5.07
CA ASP A 147 -23.30 -7.16 -3.61
C ASP A 147 -21.86 -7.36 -3.12
N GLU A 148 -21.10 -8.32 -3.69
CA GLU A 148 -19.69 -8.51 -3.38
C GLU A 148 -18.84 -7.28 -3.74
N LEU A 149 -19.15 -6.60 -4.85
CA LEU A 149 -18.49 -5.36 -5.22
C LEU A 149 -18.83 -4.22 -4.24
N ILE A 150 -20.08 -4.12 -3.80
CA ILE A 150 -20.49 -3.12 -2.81
C ILE A 150 -19.80 -3.38 -1.47
N ASP A 151 -19.72 -4.62 -1.03
CA ASP A 151 -19.00 -5.02 0.19
C ASP A 151 -17.50 -4.66 0.10
N ALA A 152 -16.86 -4.90 -1.04
CA ALA A 152 -15.49 -4.51 -1.28
C ALA A 152 -15.31 -2.98 -1.31
N TRP A 153 -16.24 -2.27 -1.93
CA TRP A 153 -16.18 -0.81 -2.05
C TRP A 153 -16.50 -0.09 -0.73
N LYS A 154 -17.55 -0.49 -0.02
CA LYS A 154 -17.94 0.16 1.24
C LYS A 154 -17.19 -0.33 2.46
N GLY A 155 -16.53 -1.48 2.38
CA GLY A 155 -16.01 -2.22 3.51
C GLY A 155 -17.09 -3.08 4.15
N LYS A 156 -16.72 -4.26 4.66
CA LYS A 156 -17.64 -5.06 5.49
C LYS A 156 -17.83 -4.35 6.82
N GLU A 157 -19.06 -3.98 7.16
CA GLU A 157 -19.43 -3.59 8.52
C GLU A 157 -19.20 -4.75 9.50
#